data_ef953f95d3a802fe0ca24d8ad7338850
#
_entry.id   ef953f95d3a802fe0ca24d8ad7338850
#
_cell.length_a   1.000
_cell.length_b   1.000
_cell.length_c   1.000
_cell.angle_alpha   90.00
_cell.angle_beta   90.00
_cell.angle_gamma   90.00
#
_symmetry.space_group_name_H-M   'P 1'
#
loop_
_entity.id
_entity.type
_entity.pdbx_description
1 polymer ?
#
loop_
_entity_poly.entity_id
_entity_poly.type
_entity_poly.pdbx_seq_one_letter_code
_entity_poly.pdbx_strand_id
1 'polypeptide(L)' 'MLKWLLVGWVCTGVGQEEACLRMASEVIHEDLQSCKQYYQVVYQELNVPGVRVSFDCVQAAVLEDAL' A
#
# COMPACT_ATOMS: atom_id res chain seq x y z
N MET A 1 13.73 -12.11 11.46
CA MET A 1 13.92 -11.54 10.13
C MET A 1 12.93 -10.42 9.89
N LEU A 2 13.41 -9.34 9.34
CA LEU A 2 12.55 -8.21 9.01
C LEU A 2 11.88 -8.45 7.67
N LYS A 3 10.57 -8.34 7.64
CA LYS A 3 9.80 -8.47 6.41
C LYS A 3 9.12 -7.14 6.11
N TRP A 4 8.74 -6.94 4.88
CA TRP A 4 8.14 -5.69 4.42
C TRP A 4 6.73 -5.91 3.92
N LEU A 5 5.88 -4.95 4.23
CA LEU A 5 4.46 -5.01 3.89
C LEU A 5 4.10 -3.69 3.22
N LEU A 6 3.31 -3.77 2.17
CA LEU A 6 2.83 -2.59 1.46
C LEU A 6 1.51 -2.13 2.09
N VAL A 7 1.47 -0.89 2.56
CA VAL A 7 0.26 -0.30 3.13
C VAL A 7 0.01 1.06 2.47
N GLY A 8 -1.23 1.49 2.47
CA GLY A 8 -1.52 2.78 1.88
C GLY A 8 -3.00 3.11 1.87
N TRP A 9 -3.32 4.09 1.04
CA TRP A 9 -4.67 4.63 0.90
C TRP A 9 -5.05 4.71 -0.55
N VAL A 10 -6.30 4.41 -0.84
CA VAL A 10 -6.89 4.62 -2.16
C VAL A 10 -8.07 5.56 -1.99
N CYS A 11 -8.02 6.69 -2.68
CA CYS A 11 -9.06 7.70 -2.60
C CYS A 11 -9.75 7.81 -3.94
N THR A 12 -11.07 7.77 -3.93
CA THR A 12 -11.89 7.91 -5.13
C THR A 12 -12.88 9.05 -4.96
N GLY A 13 -13.31 9.62 -6.07
CA GLY A 13 -14.27 10.72 -6.07
C GLY A 13 -13.63 12.05 -6.35
N VAL A 14 -14.44 13.11 -6.35
CA VAL A 14 -14.01 14.45 -6.68
C VAL A 14 -14.52 15.41 -5.61
N GLY A 15 -13.65 16.28 -5.14
CA GLY A 15 -14.04 17.34 -4.24
C GLY A 15 -14.54 16.83 -2.90
N GLN A 16 -15.74 17.23 -2.51
CA GLN A 16 -16.30 16.89 -1.20
C GLN A 16 -16.77 15.44 -1.09
N GLU A 17 -16.89 14.77 -2.20
CA GLU A 17 -17.34 13.38 -2.22
C GLU A 17 -16.17 12.40 -2.27
N GLU A 18 -14.95 12.87 -2.08
CA GLU A 18 -13.79 11.98 -2.05
C GLU A 18 -13.88 11.03 -0.87
N ALA A 19 -13.76 9.74 -1.16
CA ALA A 19 -13.75 8.70 -0.14
C ALA A 19 -12.43 7.95 -0.21
N CYS A 20 -11.79 7.75 0.93
CA CYS A 20 -10.51 7.07 1.01
C CYS A 20 -10.64 5.78 1.80
N LEU A 21 -10.02 4.72 1.26
CA LEU A 21 -9.98 3.42 1.91
C LEU A 21 -8.53 3.07 2.23
N ARG A 22 -8.33 2.56 3.43
CA ARG A 22 -7.04 2.08 3.85
C ARG A 22 -6.83 0.67 3.32
N MET A 23 -5.66 0.42 2.73
CA MET A 23 -5.35 -0.87 2.15
C MET A 23 -4.03 -1.39 2.68
N ALA A 24 -3.95 -2.70 2.84
CA ALA A 24 -2.71 -3.38 3.19
C ALA A 24 -2.56 -4.60 2.30
N SER A 25 -1.35 -4.83 1.82
CA SER A 25 -1.06 -6.01 1.01
C SER A 25 -1.06 -7.26 1.87
N GLU A 26 -1.61 -8.34 1.34
CA GLU A 26 -1.53 -9.64 1.99
C GLU A 26 -0.20 -10.32 1.72
N VAL A 27 0.55 -9.81 0.75
CA VAL A 27 1.86 -10.37 0.39
C VAL A 27 2.93 -9.74 1.27
N ILE A 28 3.71 -10.58 1.91
CA ILE A 28 4.82 -10.15 2.75
C ILE A 28 6.10 -10.33 1.96
N HIS A 29 6.89 -9.27 1.87
CA HIS A 29 8.14 -9.28 1.10
C HIS A 29 9.34 -9.43 2.03
N GLU A 30 10.32 -10.20 1.59
CA GLU A 30 11.50 -10.47 2.41
C GLU A 30 12.49 -9.30 2.41
N ASP A 31 12.44 -8.45 1.39
CA ASP A 31 13.32 -7.29 1.32
C ASP A 31 12.56 -6.07 0.82
N LEU A 32 13.18 -4.92 1.05
CA LEU A 32 12.58 -3.64 0.66
C LEU A 32 12.46 -3.50 -0.85
N GLN A 33 13.41 -4.04 -1.58
CA GLN A 33 13.39 -3.92 -3.04
C GLN A 33 12.19 -4.65 -3.65
N SER A 34 11.88 -5.85 -3.17
CA SER A 34 10.70 -6.59 -3.61
C SER A 34 9.41 -5.81 -3.30
N CYS A 35 9.35 -5.20 -2.14
CA CYS A 35 8.20 -4.39 -1.77
C CYS A 35 8.03 -3.19 -2.71
N LYS A 36 9.13 -2.53 -3.05
CA LYS A 36 9.09 -1.39 -3.96
C LYS A 36 8.68 -1.79 -5.37
N GLN A 37 9.12 -2.96 -5.83
CA GLN A 37 8.71 -3.46 -7.14
C GLN A 37 7.21 -3.74 -7.17
N TYR A 38 6.70 -4.34 -6.11
CA TYR A 38 5.27 -4.59 -5.98
C TYR A 38 4.49 -3.28 -5.91
N TYR A 39 5.04 -2.30 -5.20
CA TYR A 39 4.46 -0.96 -5.12
C TYR A 39 4.24 -0.37 -6.52
N GLN A 40 5.25 -0.47 -7.39
CA GLN A 40 5.16 0.11 -8.73
C GLN A 40 4.06 -0.54 -9.55
N VAL A 41 3.94 -1.86 -9.46
CA VAL A 41 2.90 -2.59 -10.20
C VAL A 41 1.51 -2.19 -9.72
N VAL A 42 1.31 -2.17 -8.42
CA VAL A 42 0.01 -1.80 -7.84
C VAL A 42 -0.32 -0.35 -8.16
N TYR A 43 0.66 0.53 -8.05
CA TYR A 43 0.46 1.95 -8.34
C TYR A 43 0.02 2.17 -9.78
N GLN A 44 0.67 1.49 -10.73
CA GLN A 44 0.32 1.64 -12.14
C GLN A 44 -1.09 1.14 -12.45
N GLU A 45 -1.50 0.06 -11.80
CA GLU A 45 -2.83 -0.49 -12.01
C GLU A 45 -3.93 0.40 -11.44
N LEU A 46 -3.65 1.08 -10.33
CA LEU A 46 -4.62 1.92 -9.65
C LEU A 46 -4.53 3.39 -10.05
N ASN A 47 -3.53 3.76 -10.82
CA ASN A 47 -3.32 5.14 -11.24
C ASN A 47 -4.19 5.45 -12.46
N VAL A 48 -5.47 5.67 -12.23
CA VAL A 48 -6.45 5.99 -13.27
C VAL A 48 -7.11 7.33 -12.92
N PRO A 49 -7.72 8.01 -13.91
CA PRO A 49 -8.40 9.27 -13.64
C PRO A 49 -9.49 9.12 -12.56
N GLY A 50 -9.51 10.04 -11.63
CA GLY A 50 -10.47 10.04 -10.54
C GLY A 50 -10.05 9.21 -9.33
N VAL A 51 -8.90 8.54 -9.40
CA VAL A 51 -8.39 7.74 -8.30
C VAL A 51 -7.03 8.28 -7.86
N ARG A 52 -6.88 8.47 -6.56
CA ARG A 52 -5.61 8.91 -5.97
C ARG A 52 -5.12 7.81 -5.05
N VAL A 53 -3.85 7.45 -5.19
CA VAL A 53 -3.27 6.37 -4.39
C VAL A 53 -2.00 6.87 -3.72
N SER A 54 -1.76 6.33 -2.52
CA SER A 54 -0.54 6.60 -1.78
C SER A 54 -0.18 5.33 -1.01
N PHE A 55 0.99 4.78 -1.31
CA PHE A 55 1.45 3.54 -0.68
C PHE A 55 2.84 3.74 -0.08
N ASP A 56 3.15 2.88 0.89
CA ASP A 56 4.45 2.89 1.54
C ASP A 56 4.80 1.48 2.00
N CYS A 57 6.09 1.20 2.07
CA CYS A 57 6.57 -0.08 2.55
C CYS A 57 6.96 0.05 4.02
N VAL A 58 6.36 -0.78 4.87
CA VAL A 58 6.61 -0.76 6.31
C VAL A 58 7.09 -2.13 6.76
N GLN A 59 7.77 -2.16 7.88
CA GLN A 59 8.28 -3.41 8.44
C GLN A 59 7.15 -4.19 9.12
N ALA A 60 6.99 -5.44 8.71
CA ALA A 60 5.90 -6.29 9.20
C ALA A 60 6.15 -6.86 10.60
N ALA A 61 7.38 -6.84 11.06
CA ALA A 61 7.71 -7.38 12.39
C ALA A 61 6.94 -6.69 13.51
N VAL A 62 6.65 -5.41 13.33
CA VAL A 62 5.88 -4.64 14.30
C VAL A 62 4.45 -5.16 14.43
N LEU A 63 3.89 -5.66 13.35
CA LEU A 63 2.54 -6.17 13.34
C LEU A 63 2.42 -7.52 14.06
N GLU A 64 3.45 -8.33 13.99
CA GLU A 64 3.47 -9.61 14.70
C GLU A 64 3.46 -9.41 16.20
N ASP A 65 4.16 -8.40 16.69
CA ASP A 65 4.20 -8.09 18.12
C ASP A 65 2.87 -7.54 18.62
N ALA A 66 2.03 -7.02 17.74
CA ALA A 66 0.74 -6.46 18.12
C ALA A 66 -0.35 -7.53 18.23
N LEU A 67 -0.06 -8.73 17.77
CA LEU A 67 -0.99 -9.85 17.84
C LEU A 67 -0.73 -10.70 19.06
#